data_6d9758b8a4cc8daf56af9a7835f4ae3f
#
_entry.id   6d9758b8a4cc8daf56af9a7835f4ae3f
#
_cell.length_a   1.000
_cell.length_b   1.000
_cell.length_c   1.000
_cell.angle_alpha   90.00
_cell.angle_beta   90.00
_cell.angle_gamma   90.00
#
_symmetry.space_group_name_H-M   'P 1'
#
loop_
_entity.id
_entity.type
_entity.pdbx_description
1 polymer ?
#
loop_
_entity_poly.entity_id
_entity_poly.type
_entity_poly.pdbx_seq_one_letter_code
_entity_poly.pdbx_strand_id
1 'polypeptide(L)'
;MPPTPESKVASGQPNIQDVFLNYARRERLIVSIQLMNGETIEGRIKNFDRFAVIVELSGADHMLFKHAIASIKTPRPVANYFSHG
;
A
#
# COMPACT_ATOMS: atom_id res chain seq x y z
N MET A 1 -0.99 -21.71 -17.41
CA MET A 1 -1.32 -21.19 -17.11
C MET A 1 -1.50 -20.90 -16.67
N PRO A 2 -1.39 -20.40 -16.61
CA PRO A 2 -1.51 -19.76 -16.19
C PRO A 2 -1.80 -19.47 -15.70
N PRO A 3 -1.97 -19.25 -15.70
CA PRO A 3 -2.22 -18.69 -15.14
C PRO A 3 -2.30 -18.27 -14.45
N THR A 4 -2.34 -17.88 -14.72
CA THR A 4 -2.20 -17.20 -13.75
C THR A 4 -3.33 -16.64 -13.22
N PRO A 5 -3.43 -16.61 -12.13
CA PRO A 5 -4.55 -16.18 -11.50
C PRO A 5 -4.67 -14.73 -11.52
N GLU A 6 -3.67 -14.04 -11.49
CA GLU A 6 -3.82 -12.69 -11.46
C GLU A 6 -4.46 -12.22 -12.62
N SER A 7 -4.31 -12.89 -13.59
CA SER A 7 -4.92 -12.39 -14.72
C SER A 7 -6.33 -12.34 -14.50
N LYS A 8 -6.86 -13.19 -13.79
CA LYS A 8 -8.22 -13.11 -13.70
C LYS A 8 -8.55 -12.08 -12.80
N VAL A 9 -7.73 -11.82 -12.01
CA VAL A 9 -8.05 -10.78 -11.22
C VAL A 9 -8.32 -9.74 -12.12
N ALA A 10 -7.64 -9.78 -13.05
CA ALA A 10 -7.81 -8.84 -13.99
C ALA A 10 -9.15 -8.74 -14.41
N SER A 11 -9.92 -9.59 -14.26
CA SER A 11 -11.20 -9.39 -14.76
C SER A 11 -11.63 -8.04 -14.38
N GLY A 12 -10.80 -7.13 -14.44
CA GLY A 12 -11.22 -5.82 -14.29
C GLY A 12 -11.18 -5.32 -12.89
N GLN A 13 -10.79 -6.10 -11.99
CA GLN A 13 -10.78 -5.68 -10.62
C GLN A 13 -9.39 -5.41 -10.17
N PRO A 14 -9.06 -4.18 -9.83
CA PRO A 14 -7.74 -3.90 -9.35
C PRO A 14 -7.51 -4.59 -8.03
N ASN A 15 -6.28 -4.85 -7.74
CA ASN A 15 -5.89 -5.44 -6.51
C ASN A 15 -6.13 -4.43 -5.39
N ILE A 16 -6.73 -4.85 -4.30
CA ILE A 16 -7.03 -3.96 -3.20
C ILE A 16 -5.78 -3.29 -2.66
N GLN A 17 -4.71 -4.03 -2.53
CA GLN A 17 -3.48 -3.48 -2.07
C GLN A 17 -3.01 -2.36 -2.94
N ASP A 18 -3.02 -2.59 -4.24
CA ASP A 18 -2.52 -1.58 -5.18
C ASP A 18 -3.41 -0.35 -5.19
N VAL A 19 -4.70 -0.54 -5.08
CA VAL A 19 -5.62 0.59 -5.07
C VAL A 19 -5.38 1.43 -3.82
N PHE A 20 -5.23 0.78 -2.67
CA PHE A 20 -5.02 1.48 -1.42
C PHE A 20 -3.68 2.21 -1.44
N LEU A 21 -2.62 1.54 -1.86
CA LEU A 21 -1.29 2.15 -1.85
C LEU A 21 -1.21 3.29 -2.86
N ASN A 22 -1.85 3.12 -4.00
CA ASN A 22 -1.82 4.17 -5.00
C ASN A 22 -2.58 5.40 -4.53
N TYR A 23 -3.68 5.18 -3.84
CA TYR A 23 -4.45 6.29 -3.31
C TYR A 23 -3.62 7.05 -2.27
N ALA A 24 -3.01 6.34 -1.35
CA ALA A 24 -2.21 6.97 -0.31
C ALA A 24 -1.03 7.74 -0.91
N ARG A 25 -0.43 7.18 -1.95
CA ARG A 25 0.69 7.85 -2.60
C ARG A 25 0.23 9.10 -3.31
N ARG A 26 -0.86 9.00 -4.06
CA ARG A 26 -1.32 10.09 -4.85
C ARG A 26 -1.80 11.26 -4.01
N GLU A 27 -2.43 10.94 -2.88
CA GLU A 27 -2.93 11.96 -1.98
C GLU A 27 -1.90 12.42 -1.00
N ARG A 28 -0.70 11.85 -1.04
CA ARG A 28 0.42 12.25 -0.18
C ARG A 28 0.05 12.14 1.28
N LEU A 29 -0.63 11.08 1.64
CA LEU A 29 -1.06 10.90 3.02
C LEU A 29 0.09 10.42 3.88
N ILE A 30 0.10 10.87 5.13
CA ILE A 30 1.03 10.31 6.09
C ILE A 30 0.34 9.10 6.67
N VAL A 31 0.87 7.93 6.42
CA VAL A 31 0.25 6.69 6.86
C VAL A 31 1.03 6.12 8.04
N SER A 32 0.33 5.36 8.87
CA SER A 32 0.96 4.64 9.97
C SER A 32 1.15 3.20 9.52
N ILE A 33 2.37 2.74 9.53
CA ILE A 33 2.69 1.39 9.06
C ILE A 33 3.13 0.59 10.26
N GLN A 34 2.38 -0.47 10.54
CA GLN A 34 2.73 -1.36 11.63
C GLN A 34 3.52 -2.52 11.04
N LEU A 35 4.68 -2.78 11.60
CA LEU A 35 5.53 -3.85 11.11
C LEU A 35 5.27 -5.12 11.89
N MET A 36 5.69 -6.23 11.32
CA MET A 36 5.45 -7.53 11.93
C MET A 36 6.15 -7.67 13.28
N ASN A 37 7.16 -6.88 13.54
CA ASN A 37 7.84 -6.94 14.81
C ASN A 37 7.19 -6.07 15.88
N GLY A 38 6.08 -5.44 15.55
CA GLY A 38 5.34 -4.61 16.51
C GLY A 38 5.67 -3.13 16.44
N GLU A 39 6.67 -2.75 15.69
CA GLU A 39 6.98 -1.32 15.58
C GLU A 39 6.02 -0.64 14.66
N THR A 40 5.82 0.65 14.87
CA THR A 40 4.98 1.47 14.02
C THR A 40 5.79 2.65 13.53
N ILE A 41 5.73 2.90 12.24
CA ILE A 41 6.39 4.06 11.68
C ILE A 41 5.37 4.88 10.91
N GLU A 42 5.65 6.16 10.74
CA GLU A 42 4.75 7.04 10.01
C GLU A 42 5.50 7.76 8.92
N GLY A 43 4.95 7.76 7.75
CA GLY A 43 5.59 8.41 6.62
C GLY A 43 4.70 8.40 5.41
N ARG A 44 5.23 8.86 4.30
CA ARG A 44 4.47 8.93 3.05
C ARG A 44 4.96 7.89 2.08
N ILE A 45 4.03 7.25 1.39
CA ILE A 45 4.38 6.25 0.41
C ILE A 45 4.82 6.97 -0.85
N LYS A 46 6.04 6.68 -1.30
CA LYS A 46 6.57 7.29 -2.50
C LYS A 46 6.43 6.39 -3.70
N ASN A 47 6.54 5.11 -3.49
CA ASN A 47 6.41 4.17 -4.60
C ASN A 47 6.20 2.78 -4.02
N PHE A 48 5.78 1.84 -4.84
CA PHE A 48 5.62 0.48 -4.38
C PHE A 48 5.59 -0.45 -5.58
N ASP A 49 5.88 -1.71 -5.31
CA ASP A 49 5.72 -2.71 -6.34
C ASP A 49 5.18 -3.95 -5.67
N ARG A 50 5.33 -5.09 -6.31
CA ARG A 50 4.75 -6.32 -5.83
C ARG A 50 5.31 -6.74 -4.47
N PHE A 51 6.55 -6.43 -4.19
CA PHE A 51 7.22 -6.95 -3.01
C PHE A 51 7.57 -5.89 -1.97
N ALA A 52 7.64 -4.64 -2.35
CA ALA A 52 8.20 -3.62 -1.48
C ALA A 52 7.46 -2.29 -1.58
N VAL A 53 7.64 -1.47 -0.58
CA VAL A 53 7.07 -0.13 -0.54
C VAL A 53 8.18 0.82 -0.14
N ILE A 54 8.30 1.94 -0.85
CA ILE A 54 9.25 2.98 -0.48
C ILE A 54 8.49 4.05 0.28
N VAL A 55 8.94 4.33 1.48
CA VAL A 55 8.29 5.28 2.36
C VAL A 55 9.26 6.38 2.74
N GLU A 56 8.81 7.60 2.71
CA GLU A 56 9.64 8.72 3.13
C GLU A 56 9.39 9.00 4.59
N LEU A 57 10.46 8.95 5.39
CA LEU A 57 10.39 9.21 6.81
C LEU A 57 11.42 10.25 7.13
N SER A 58 11.03 11.38 7.64
CA SER A 58 11.96 12.42 8.08
C SER A 58 12.98 12.77 7.00
N GLY A 59 12.54 12.86 5.80
CA GLY A 59 13.41 13.28 4.71
C GLY A 59 14.27 12.17 4.11
N ALA A 60 14.13 10.96 4.58
CA ALA A 60 14.91 9.85 4.04
C ALA A 60 13.97 8.79 3.49
N ASP A 61 14.39 8.11 2.46
CA ASP A 61 13.60 7.03 1.88
C ASP A 61 13.93 5.71 2.56
N HIS A 62 12.89 4.99 2.93
CA HIS A 62 13.05 3.67 3.52
C HIS A 62 12.33 2.66 2.66
N MET A 63 12.97 1.56 2.36
CA MET A 63 12.31 0.50 1.63
C MET A 63 11.87 -0.56 2.63
N LEU A 64 10.59 -0.86 2.60
CA LEU A 64 10.03 -1.88 3.47
C LEU A 64 9.52 -3.00 2.61
N PHE A 65 9.84 -4.22 2.98
CA PHE A 65 9.31 -5.36 2.24
C PHE A 65 7.91 -5.65 2.71
N LYS A 66 7.01 -5.93 1.80
CA LYS A 66 5.61 -6.10 2.14
C LYS A 66 5.40 -7.22 3.16
N HIS A 67 6.23 -8.26 3.11
CA HIS A 67 6.04 -9.35 4.07
C HIS A 67 6.40 -8.94 5.50
N ALA A 68 7.02 -7.79 5.68
CA ALA A 68 7.34 -7.31 7.01
C ALA A 68 6.29 -6.32 7.51
N ILE A 69 5.29 -6.01 6.71
CA ILE A 69 4.28 -5.04 7.07
C ILE A 69 3.03 -5.79 7.52
N ALA A 70 2.55 -5.47 8.70
CA ALA A 70 1.33 -6.08 9.21
C ALA A 70 0.09 -5.29 8.79
N SER A 71 0.16 -3.97 8.85
CA SER A 71 -0.98 -3.15 8.47
C SER A 71 -0.53 -1.75 8.12
N ILE A 72 -1.35 -1.04 7.36
CA ILE A 72 -1.11 0.36 7.02
C ILE A 72 -2.41 1.10 7.27
N LYS A 73 -2.33 2.16 8.06
CA LYS A 73 -3.52 2.91 8.42
C LYS A 73 -3.41 4.31 7.84
N THR A 74 -4.47 4.76 7.20
CA THR A 74 -4.50 6.12 6.68
C THR A 74 -5.13 7.06 7.71
N PRO A 75 -4.82 8.35 7.64
CA PRO A 75 -5.38 9.30 8.60
C PRO A 75 -6.85 9.56 8.37
N ARG A 76 -7.38 9.16 7.24
CA ARG A 76 -8.78 9.34 6.94
C ARG A 76 -9.21 8.21 6.04
N PRO A 77 -10.49 7.95 5.92
CA PRO A 77 -10.95 6.85 5.10
C PRO A 77 -10.50 7.00 3.65
N VAL A 78 -10.20 5.90 3.05
CA VAL A 78 -9.91 5.88 1.64
C VAL A 78 -11.23 6.12 0.94
N ALA A 79 -11.26 7.15 0.13
CA ALA A 79 -12.52 7.60 -0.36
C ALA A 79 -13.26 6.56 -1.14
N ASN A 80 -13.77 6.88 -2.25
CA ASN A 80 -14.72 6.07 -2.93
C ASN A 80 -14.17 4.95 -3.74
N TYR A 81 -12.90 4.69 -3.64
CA TYR A 81 -12.32 3.66 -4.44
C TYR A 81 -12.99 2.34 -4.29
N PHE A 82 -13.32 1.98 -3.07
CA PHE A 82 -13.85 0.67 -2.85
C PHE A 82 -15.36 0.65 -2.81
N SER A 83 -15.92 1.81 -2.84
CA SER A 83 -17.34 1.81 -2.66
C SER A 83 -18.08 1.80 -3.92
N HIS A 84 -17.55 1.86 -5.07
CA HIS A 84 -18.38 1.71 -6.15
C HIS A 84 -18.17 0.51 -6.74
N GLY A 85 -18.35 -0.21 -6.31
CA GLY A 85 -18.31 -1.37 -6.75
C GLY A 85 -18.60 -1.83 -7.84
#